data_7b9279fae6d899c726714643bdb94113
#
_entry.id   7b9279fae6d899c726714643bdb94113
#
_cell.length_a   1.000
_cell.length_b   1.000
_cell.length_c   1.000
_cell.angle_alpha   90.00
_cell.angle_beta   90.00
_cell.angle_gamma   90.00
#
_symmetry.space_group_name_H-M   'P 1'
#
loop_
_entity.id
_entity.type
_entity.pdbx_description
1 polymer ?
#
loop_
_entity_poly.entity_id
_entity_poly.type
_entity_poly.pdbx_seq_one_letter_code
_entity_poly.pdbx_strand_id
1 'polypeptide(L)'
;SKWLSDIPVYSEVIYEDLYPGIDLVYTEEGGRLKREFSVAPGADPSEIELLYEGESEPHVDEDGVLRFTSPAGEMLESPLVCWQVIGGERVDRAAEYVVDGGSVRIRVEEYDAGHGLIIDPELVYSSYLGGGVSDWGSALAGDGAGGVWVTGGTYSADFPVLNAYQSSYGGGDCDVFVSHFSSSGTLLSSTYLGGSGKDLGSSFGGLHRHSLVGDGSGGVWVTGGTTSSDFPVRNAYQSSFGGGADAFVAHFSSSGILLSSTYLGGDDG
;
A
#
# COMPACT_ATOMS: atom_id res chain seq x y z
N SER A 1 5.72 -2.07 -29.25
CA SER A 1 6.36 -1.64 -28.00
C SER A 1 7.80 -2.15 -28.01
N LYS A 2 8.77 -1.24 -27.90
CA LYS A 2 10.17 -1.60 -27.70
C LYS A 2 10.37 -1.80 -26.19
N TRP A 3 10.63 -3.02 -25.78
CA TRP A 3 11.15 -3.28 -24.45
C TRP A 3 12.52 -2.60 -24.34
N LEU A 4 12.72 -1.77 -23.34
CA LEU A 4 14.03 -1.24 -23.01
C LEU A 4 14.79 -2.35 -22.28
N SER A 5 15.81 -2.91 -22.91
CA SER A 5 16.80 -3.76 -22.25
C SER A 5 17.94 -2.87 -21.76
N ASP A 6 18.64 -3.31 -20.72
CA ASP A 6 19.80 -2.61 -20.14
C ASP A 6 19.46 -1.25 -19.48
N ILE A 7 18.36 -1.23 -18.70
CA ILE A 7 18.06 -0.09 -17.82
C ILE A 7 19.11 -0.08 -16.71
N PRO A 8 19.89 1.02 -16.55
CA PRO A 8 20.86 1.10 -15.48
C PRO A 8 20.14 1.08 -14.12
N VAL A 9 20.60 0.23 -13.21
CA VAL A 9 20.15 0.16 -11.84
C VAL A 9 21.15 0.94 -10.98
N TYR A 10 20.64 1.86 -10.18
CA TYR A 10 21.43 2.69 -9.27
C TYR A 10 21.15 2.26 -7.84
N SER A 11 22.19 2.21 -7.01
CA SER A 11 22.05 1.97 -5.55
C SER A 11 21.68 3.23 -4.78
N GLU A 12 21.89 4.39 -5.42
CA GLU A 12 21.66 5.70 -4.81
C GLU A 12 21.31 6.72 -5.89
N VAL A 13 20.40 7.64 -5.58
CA VAL A 13 20.06 8.81 -6.39
C VAL A 13 20.10 10.04 -5.51
N ILE A 14 20.93 11.02 -5.86
CA ILE A 14 21.11 12.26 -5.09
C ILE A 14 20.56 13.44 -5.89
N TYR A 15 19.73 14.25 -5.26
CA TYR A 15 19.35 15.58 -5.71
C TYR A 15 20.18 16.58 -4.91
N GLU A 16 21.31 16.99 -5.48
CA GLU A 16 22.23 17.93 -4.85
C GLU A 16 21.61 19.33 -4.77
N ASP A 17 21.80 20.01 -3.64
CA ASP A 17 21.29 21.37 -3.38
C ASP A 17 19.78 21.53 -3.70
N LEU A 18 18.96 20.54 -3.35
CA LEU A 18 17.51 20.65 -3.52
C LEU A 18 16.95 21.89 -2.80
N TYR A 19 17.50 22.19 -1.63
CA TYR A 19 17.44 23.49 -0.95
C TYR A 19 18.87 23.96 -0.66
N PRO A 20 19.12 25.24 -0.40
CA PRO A 20 20.48 25.72 -0.16
C PRO A 20 21.23 24.94 0.91
N GLY A 21 22.23 24.14 0.50
CA GLY A 21 23.01 23.27 1.38
C GLY A 21 22.24 22.05 1.91
N ILE A 22 21.17 21.62 1.26
CA ILE A 22 20.40 20.44 1.62
C ILE A 22 20.25 19.53 0.39
N ASP A 23 20.77 18.32 0.50
CA ASP A 23 20.62 17.28 -0.50
C ASP A 23 19.47 16.33 -0.14
N LEU A 24 18.79 15.81 -1.15
CA LEU A 24 17.82 14.72 -1.00
C LEU A 24 18.42 13.45 -1.57
N VAL A 25 18.57 12.44 -0.74
CA VAL A 25 19.19 11.16 -1.08
C VAL A 25 18.15 10.05 -1.06
N TYR A 26 18.06 9.31 -2.16
CA TYR A 26 17.29 8.07 -2.23
C TYR A 26 18.24 6.89 -2.28
N THR A 27 18.03 5.93 -1.40
CA THR A 27 18.76 4.65 -1.36
C THR A 27 17.80 3.49 -1.31
N GLU A 28 18.30 2.29 -1.54
CA GLU A 28 17.55 1.05 -1.34
C GLU A 28 18.11 0.35 -0.10
N GLU A 29 17.25 0.04 0.86
CA GLU A 29 17.60 -0.70 2.06
C GLU A 29 16.57 -1.81 2.33
N GLY A 30 17.02 -3.06 2.23
CA GLY A 30 16.17 -4.23 2.48
C GLY A 30 14.99 -4.38 1.51
N GLY A 31 15.13 -3.98 0.25
CA GLY A 31 14.08 -3.99 -0.77
C GLY A 31 13.13 -2.80 -0.69
N ARG A 32 13.45 -1.78 0.11
CA ARG A 32 12.65 -0.57 0.30
C ARG A 32 13.38 0.65 -0.22
N LEU A 33 12.61 1.58 -0.80
CA LEU A 33 13.11 2.90 -1.12
C LEU A 33 13.20 3.71 0.18
N LYS A 34 14.42 4.11 0.54
CA LYS A 34 14.70 5.02 1.63
C LYS A 34 14.95 6.42 1.07
N ARG A 35 14.47 7.42 1.77
CA ARG A 35 14.67 8.83 1.48
C ARG A 35 15.28 9.51 2.70
N GLU A 36 16.33 10.29 2.54
CA GLU A 36 16.87 11.10 3.64
C GLU A 36 17.29 12.49 3.13
N PHE A 37 17.20 13.49 4.00
CA PHE A 37 17.76 14.80 3.76
C PHE A 37 19.10 14.92 4.46
N SER A 38 20.14 15.28 3.69
CA SER A 38 21.47 15.59 4.19
C SER A 38 21.62 17.10 4.26
N VAL A 39 21.63 17.65 5.46
CA VAL A 39 21.71 19.09 5.73
C VAL A 39 23.16 19.43 6.06
N ALA A 40 23.79 20.27 5.23
CA ALA A 40 25.17 20.73 5.44
C ALA A 40 25.29 21.63 6.67
N PRO A 41 26.48 21.74 7.28
CA PRO A 41 26.71 22.71 8.35
C PRO A 41 26.35 24.13 7.92
N GLY A 42 25.51 24.80 8.71
CA GLY A 42 25.02 26.16 8.47
C GLY A 42 23.80 26.28 7.56
N ALA A 43 23.32 25.17 6.95
CA ALA A 43 22.06 25.16 6.23
C ALA A 43 20.86 25.11 7.21
N ASP A 44 19.70 25.61 6.76
CA ASP A 44 18.49 25.69 7.58
C ASP A 44 17.50 24.56 7.20
N PRO A 45 17.30 23.54 8.05
CA PRO A 45 16.37 22.46 7.74
C PRO A 45 14.90 22.91 7.65
N SER A 46 14.55 24.10 8.14
CA SER A 46 13.17 24.64 8.00
C SER A 46 12.80 25.04 6.57
N GLU A 47 13.78 25.12 5.65
CA GLU A 47 13.54 25.31 4.21
C GLU A 47 12.94 24.07 3.55
N ILE A 48 13.00 22.90 4.19
CA ILE A 48 12.41 21.68 3.65
C ILE A 48 10.88 21.80 3.68
N GLU A 49 10.27 21.81 2.51
CA GLU A 49 8.82 21.85 2.33
C GLU A 49 8.39 20.72 1.40
N LEU A 50 7.53 19.86 1.91
CA LEU A 50 6.98 18.71 1.21
C LEU A 50 5.54 19.03 0.79
N LEU A 51 5.25 18.89 -0.48
CA LEU A 51 3.90 19.02 -1.02
C LEU A 51 3.37 17.65 -1.38
N TYR A 52 2.26 17.27 -0.78
CA TYR A 52 1.58 16.00 -1.07
C TYR A 52 0.33 16.28 -1.89
N GLU A 53 0.34 15.83 -3.13
CA GLU A 53 -0.84 15.87 -3.99
C GLU A 53 -1.71 14.63 -3.72
N GLY A 54 -2.88 14.82 -3.13
CA GLY A 54 -3.76 13.74 -2.73
C GLY A 54 -5.22 14.18 -2.56
N GLU A 55 -6.07 13.23 -2.19
CA GLU A 55 -7.52 13.47 -1.98
C GLU A 55 -7.81 14.05 -0.59
N SER A 56 -6.88 13.96 0.35
CA SER A 56 -6.99 14.55 1.68
C SER A 56 -5.76 15.39 2.02
N GLU A 57 -5.96 16.39 2.88
CA GLU A 57 -4.85 17.13 3.45
C GLU A 57 -4.00 16.22 4.34
N PRO A 58 -2.65 16.35 4.30
CA PRO A 58 -1.78 15.64 5.21
C PRO A 58 -2.09 16.03 6.66
N HIS A 59 -1.94 15.08 7.59
CA HIS A 59 -2.04 15.35 9.02
C HIS A 59 -1.08 14.45 9.80
N VAL A 60 -0.68 14.88 10.99
CA VAL A 60 0.18 14.12 11.89
C VAL A 60 -0.69 13.55 13.01
N ASP A 61 -0.58 12.24 13.25
CA ASP A 61 -1.32 11.59 14.33
C ASP A 61 -0.62 11.74 15.70
N GLU A 62 -1.23 11.14 16.76
CA GLU A 62 -0.73 11.21 18.14
C GLU A 62 0.65 10.55 18.32
N ASP A 63 1.01 9.63 17.43
CA ASP A 63 2.29 8.92 17.43
C ASP A 63 3.35 9.61 16.58
N GLY A 64 3.03 10.77 15.98
CA GLY A 64 3.93 11.54 15.13
C GLY A 64 4.05 11.00 13.69
N VAL A 65 3.17 10.08 13.28
CA VAL A 65 3.11 9.54 11.94
C VAL A 65 2.40 10.53 11.01
N LEU A 66 3.04 10.88 9.92
CA LEU A 66 2.42 11.69 8.87
C LEU A 66 1.52 10.81 8.01
N ARG A 67 0.26 11.21 7.87
CA ARG A 67 -0.76 10.49 7.10
C ARG A 67 -1.33 11.38 6.00
N PHE A 68 -1.53 10.81 4.83
CA PHE A 68 -2.22 11.44 3.70
C PHE A 68 -2.85 10.39 2.80
N THR A 69 -3.91 10.77 2.08
CA THR A 69 -4.61 9.86 1.17
C THR A 69 -4.26 10.21 -0.27
N SER A 70 -3.71 9.25 -1.00
CA SER A 70 -3.46 9.35 -2.43
C SER A 70 -4.52 8.58 -3.23
N PRO A 71 -4.60 8.72 -4.56
CA PRO A 71 -5.44 7.87 -5.39
C PRO A 71 -5.13 6.37 -5.28
N ALA A 72 -3.94 6.02 -4.78
CA ALA A 72 -3.52 4.65 -4.53
C ALA A 72 -3.89 4.13 -3.13
N GLY A 73 -4.41 4.99 -2.26
CA GLY A 73 -4.79 4.67 -0.88
C GLY A 73 -4.11 5.55 0.17
N GLU A 74 -4.22 5.16 1.43
CA GLU A 74 -3.56 5.85 2.53
C GLU A 74 -2.04 5.63 2.47
N MET A 75 -1.29 6.71 2.64
CA MET A 75 0.16 6.73 2.71
C MET A 75 0.59 7.17 4.10
N LEU A 76 1.63 6.54 4.61
CA LEU A 76 2.15 6.76 5.96
C LEU A 76 3.65 7.02 5.88
N GLU A 77 4.10 8.05 6.57
CA GLU A 77 5.52 8.25 6.88
C GLU A 77 5.74 8.16 8.39
N SER A 78 6.77 7.43 8.81
CA SER A 78 7.11 7.28 10.23
C SER A 78 7.42 8.63 10.88
N PRO A 79 7.40 8.71 12.21
CA PRO A 79 8.01 9.83 12.91
C PRO A 79 9.44 10.06 12.43
N LEU A 80 9.84 11.31 12.33
CA LEU A 80 11.17 11.66 11.83
C LEU A 80 12.28 11.12 12.75
N VAL A 81 13.24 10.44 12.14
CA VAL A 81 14.50 10.12 12.79
C VAL A 81 15.52 11.16 12.36
N CYS A 82 16.13 11.84 13.32
CA CYS A 82 17.05 12.93 13.04
C CYS A 82 18.30 12.82 13.91
N TRP A 83 19.49 13.01 13.32
CA TRP A 83 20.74 12.90 14.05
C TRP A 83 21.87 13.72 13.45
N GLN A 84 22.90 13.95 14.25
CA GLN A 84 24.18 14.55 13.87
C GLN A 84 25.32 13.60 14.24
N VAL A 85 26.46 13.74 13.58
CA VAL A 85 27.71 13.09 14.00
C VAL A 85 28.62 14.17 14.61
N ILE A 86 28.81 14.11 15.93
CA ILE A 86 29.61 15.07 16.69
C ILE A 86 30.75 14.33 17.38
N GLY A 87 31.98 14.68 17.06
CA GLY A 87 33.15 13.99 17.62
C GLY A 87 33.28 12.50 17.18
N GLY A 88 32.60 12.11 16.12
CA GLY A 88 32.56 10.73 15.62
C GLY A 88 31.44 9.86 16.24
N GLU A 89 30.63 10.44 17.11
CA GLU A 89 29.48 9.76 17.73
C GLU A 89 28.14 10.29 17.15
N ARG A 90 27.18 9.39 16.98
CA ARG A 90 25.81 9.75 16.60
C ARG A 90 25.11 10.36 17.80
N VAL A 91 24.54 11.55 17.60
CA VAL A 91 23.72 12.28 18.57
C VAL A 91 22.34 12.49 17.97
N ASP A 92 21.34 11.79 18.48
CA ASP A 92 19.97 11.93 18.01
C ASP A 92 19.38 13.29 18.38
N ARG A 93 18.51 13.83 17.51
CA ARG A 93 17.84 15.11 17.64
C ARG A 93 16.34 14.91 17.53
N ALA A 94 15.57 15.66 18.31
CA ALA A 94 14.13 15.67 18.18
C ALA A 94 13.74 16.43 16.90
N ALA A 95 12.89 15.82 16.11
CA ALA A 95 12.33 16.41 14.90
C ALA A 95 10.86 16.02 14.75
N GLU A 96 10.06 16.88 14.14
CA GLU A 96 8.65 16.64 13.92
C GLU A 96 8.18 17.23 12.58
N TYR A 97 7.10 16.67 12.06
CA TYR A 97 6.37 17.26 10.96
C TYR A 97 5.48 18.38 11.43
N VAL A 98 5.46 19.48 10.70
CA VAL A 98 4.56 20.62 10.91
C VAL A 98 3.70 20.78 9.66
N VAL A 99 2.41 20.55 9.78
CA VAL A 99 1.46 20.70 8.66
C VAL A 99 0.88 22.11 8.67
N ASP A 100 0.93 22.78 7.52
CA ASP A 100 0.36 24.10 7.30
C ASP A 100 -0.26 24.18 5.91
N GLY A 101 -1.61 24.21 5.83
CA GLY A 101 -2.37 24.45 4.61
C GLY A 101 -2.05 23.50 3.45
N GLY A 102 -1.82 22.21 3.72
CA GLY A 102 -1.51 21.20 2.70
C GLY A 102 -0.01 21.02 2.40
N SER A 103 0.85 21.87 2.92
CA SER A 103 2.30 21.66 2.95
C SER A 103 2.74 21.03 4.28
N VAL A 104 3.82 20.29 4.24
CA VAL A 104 4.46 19.67 5.40
C VAL A 104 5.87 20.16 5.49
N ARG A 105 6.21 20.77 6.60
CA ARG A 105 7.56 21.24 6.92
C ARG A 105 8.18 20.37 8.00
N ILE A 106 9.49 20.45 8.13
CA ILE A 106 10.25 19.76 9.16
C ILE A 106 10.73 20.79 10.17
N ARG A 107 10.42 20.54 11.44
CA ARG A 107 10.98 21.30 12.56
C ARG A 107 11.96 20.41 13.30
N VAL A 108 13.19 20.85 13.44
CA VAL A 108 14.21 20.20 14.27
C VAL A 108 14.43 21.04 15.51
N GLU A 109 14.29 20.40 16.67
CA GLU A 109 14.62 21.04 17.94
C GLU A 109 16.15 21.15 18.08
N GLU A 110 16.65 21.65 19.18
CA GLU A 110 18.05 21.95 19.47
C GLU A 110 19.09 21.07 18.73
N TYR A 111 19.78 21.62 17.73
CA TYR A 111 20.87 21.00 17.01
C TYR A 111 22.08 21.93 16.89
N ASP A 112 23.27 21.37 16.64
CA ASP A 112 24.50 22.14 16.42
C ASP A 112 24.64 22.51 14.95
N ALA A 113 24.39 23.77 14.60
CA ALA A 113 24.52 24.27 13.24
C ALA A 113 25.95 24.18 12.65
N GLY A 114 26.96 23.91 13.46
CA GLY A 114 28.34 23.68 13.00
C GLY A 114 28.59 22.27 12.48
N HIS A 115 27.62 21.36 12.60
CA HIS A 115 27.72 19.96 12.17
C HIS A 115 26.59 19.62 11.20
N GLY A 116 26.87 18.71 10.26
CA GLY A 116 25.85 18.19 9.36
C GLY A 116 24.72 17.50 10.14
N LEU A 117 23.52 17.55 9.59
CA LEU A 117 22.32 16.96 10.16
C LEU A 117 21.72 16.00 9.14
N ILE A 118 21.34 14.80 9.56
CA ILE A 118 20.59 13.85 8.75
C ILE A 118 19.15 13.81 9.26
N ILE A 119 18.20 13.93 8.34
CA ILE A 119 16.77 13.83 8.61
C ILE A 119 16.24 12.71 7.76
N ASP A 120 15.74 11.67 8.40
CA ASP A 120 15.27 10.43 7.77
C ASP A 120 13.76 10.26 7.99
N PRO A 121 12.92 10.76 7.07
CA PRO A 121 11.51 10.39 7.01
C PRO A 121 11.41 8.97 6.43
N GLU A 122 11.42 7.97 7.28
CA GLU A 122 11.29 6.59 6.82
C GLU A 122 9.90 6.36 6.24
N LEU A 123 9.80 6.13 4.93
CA LEU A 123 8.57 5.64 4.34
C LEU A 123 8.35 4.21 4.85
N VAL A 124 7.39 4.06 5.76
CA VAL A 124 7.16 2.77 6.45
C VAL A 124 6.88 1.66 5.46
N TYR A 125 6.14 1.95 4.39
CA TYR A 125 5.91 1.02 3.31
C TYR A 125 5.35 1.70 2.06
N SER A 126 5.95 1.43 0.90
CA SER A 126 5.38 1.71 -0.41
C SER A 126 5.82 0.62 -1.38
N SER A 127 4.87 0.02 -2.09
CA SER A 127 5.16 -1.03 -3.07
C SER A 127 4.13 -1.01 -4.19
N TYR A 128 4.55 -1.50 -5.35
CA TYR A 128 3.61 -1.92 -6.37
C TYR A 128 3.10 -3.33 -6.05
N LEU A 129 1.82 -3.56 -6.29
CA LEU A 129 1.19 -4.86 -6.24
C LEU A 129 0.44 -5.09 -7.55
N GLY A 130 0.97 -5.92 -8.42
CA GLY A 130 0.40 -6.16 -9.74
C GLY A 130 1.27 -7.05 -10.61
N GLY A 131 0.73 -7.43 -11.75
CA GLY A 131 1.40 -8.22 -12.79
C GLY A 131 1.60 -7.42 -14.08
N GLY A 132 1.65 -8.12 -15.20
CA GLY A 132 1.98 -7.54 -16.50
C GLY A 132 0.85 -6.79 -17.21
N VAL A 133 -0.38 -6.75 -16.64
CA VAL A 133 -1.55 -6.07 -17.20
C VAL A 133 -2.08 -5.07 -16.16
N SER A 134 -3.31 -4.58 -16.33
CA SER A 134 -3.89 -3.61 -15.39
C SER A 134 -4.35 -4.28 -14.10
N ASP A 135 -3.97 -3.67 -12.99
CA ASP A 135 -4.35 -4.07 -11.65
C ASP A 135 -4.76 -2.80 -10.87
N TRP A 136 -5.72 -2.91 -9.94
CA TRP A 136 -6.13 -1.79 -9.10
C TRP A 136 -6.60 -2.27 -7.73
N GLY A 137 -6.26 -1.51 -6.70
CA GLY A 137 -6.80 -1.68 -5.36
C GLY A 137 -8.17 -1.03 -5.24
N SER A 138 -9.06 -1.66 -4.49
CA SER A 138 -10.43 -1.17 -4.24
C SER A 138 -10.71 -0.92 -2.77
N ALA A 139 -10.11 -1.67 -1.85
CA ALA A 139 -10.34 -1.53 -0.43
C ALA A 139 -9.16 -2.04 0.39
N LEU A 140 -9.03 -1.49 1.59
CA LEU A 140 -8.06 -1.84 2.62
C LEU A 140 -8.78 -2.11 3.94
N ALA A 141 -8.24 -3.04 4.75
CA ALA A 141 -8.67 -3.26 6.14
C ALA A 141 -7.46 -3.67 6.99
N GLY A 142 -7.30 -3.05 8.16
CA GLY A 142 -6.28 -3.45 9.13
C GLY A 142 -6.54 -4.85 9.69
N ASP A 143 -5.47 -5.60 9.98
CA ASP A 143 -5.53 -6.93 10.60
C ASP A 143 -5.56 -6.89 12.15
N GLY A 144 -5.46 -5.69 12.73
CA GLY A 144 -5.39 -5.47 14.18
C GLY A 144 -4.01 -5.70 14.79
N ALA A 145 -3.01 -6.09 14.02
CA ALA A 145 -1.62 -6.29 14.43
C ALA A 145 -0.64 -5.34 13.70
N GLY A 146 -1.19 -4.29 13.06
CA GLY A 146 -0.43 -3.32 12.28
C GLY A 146 -0.21 -3.72 10.83
N GLY A 147 -0.64 -4.89 10.40
CA GLY A 147 -0.66 -5.32 9.02
C GLY A 147 -1.96 -4.93 8.31
N VAL A 148 -2.01 -5.16 6.99
CA VAL A 148 -3.12 -4.71 6.15
C VAL A 148 -3.54 -5.78 5.14
N TRP A 149 -4.84 -5.94 5.01
CA TRP A 149 -5.49 -6.66 3.92
C TRP A 149 -5.83 -5.70 2.78
N VAL A 150 -5.57 -6.13 1.56
CA VAL A 150 -5.84 -5.37 0.33
C VAL A 150 -6.67 -6.23 -0.60
N THR A 151 -7.71 -5.68 -1.20
CA THR A 151 -8.44 -6.32 -2.30
C THR A 151 -8.62 -5.37 -3.47
N GLY A 152 -8.76 -5.93 -4.63
CA GLY A 152 -9.00 -5.21 -5.87
C GLY A 152 -9.24 -6.16 -7.03
N GLY A 153 -9.16 -5.64 -8.23
CA GLY A 153 -9.28 -6.42 -9.44
C GLY A 153 -7.96 -6.56 -10.18
N THR A 154 -7.77 -7.68 -10.84
CA THR A 154 -6.60 -7.95 -11.66
C THR A 154 -7.00 -8.53 -13.02
N TYR A 155 -6.36 -8.04 -14.10
CA TYR A 155 -6.36 -8.65 -15.43
C TYR A 155 -5.10 -9.50 -15.66
N SER A 156 -4.19 -9.55 -14.67
CA SER A 156 -2.87 -10.14 -14.80
C SER A 156 -2.88 -11.62 -14.44
N ALA A 157 -2.55 -12.48 -15.38
CA ALA A 157 -2.37 -13.90 -15.12
C ALA A 157 -1.07 -14.22 -14.34
N ASP A 158 -0.20 -13.24 -14.21
CA ASP A 158 1.07 -13.24 -13.47
C ASP A 158 1.03 -12.36 -12.22
N PHE A 159 -0.17 -12.05 -11.69
CA PHE A 159 -0.32 -11.33 -10.43
C PHE A 159 0.42 -12.05 -9.29
N PRO A 160 1.14 -11.32 -8.42
CA PRO A 160 1.91 -11.93 -7.34
C PRO A 160 1.05 -12.73 -6.38
N VAL A 161 1.27 -14.03 -6.28
CA VAL A 161 0.57 -14.93 -5.36
C VAL A 161 1.54 -15.56 -4.36
N LEU A 162 1.09 -15.71 -3.12
CA LEU A 162 1.85 -16.33 -2.04
C LEU A 162 0.89 -17.04 -1.08
N ASN A 163 1.18 -18.29 -0.72
CA ASN A 163 0.30 -19.09 0.14
C ASN A 163 -1.16 -19.08 -0.33
N ALA A 164 -1.36 -19.05 -1.65
CA ALA A 164 -2.63 -18.78 -2.30
C ALA A 164 -3.64 -19.91 -2.12
N TYR A 165 -4.91 -19.57 -1.88
CA TYR A 165 -6.02 -20.49 -2.05
C TYR A 165 -6.22 -20.84 -3.54
N GLN A 166 -6.20 -19.82 -4.41
CA GLN A 166 -6.24 -19.93 -5.86
C GLN A 166 -4.96 -19.32 -6.44
N SER A 167 -4.05 -20.17 -6.91
CA SER A 167 -2.74 -19.75 -7.42
C SER A 167 -2.72 -19.37 -8.90
N SER A 168 -3.85 -19.53 -9.59
CA SER A 168 -3.95 -19.24 -11.02
C SER A 168 -5.15 -18.34 -11.29
N TYR A 169 -4.99 -17.43 -12.26
CA TYR A 169 -6.07 -16.63 -12.80
C TYR A 169 -7.22 -17.52 -13.28
N GLY A 170 -8.46 -17.22 -12.86
CA GLY A 170 -9.64 -18.03 -13.16
C GLY A 170 -10.10 -17.91 -14.61
N GLY A 171 -9.85 -16.78 -15.23
CA GLY A 171 -10.23 -16.49 -16.60
C GLY A 171 -11.15 -15.27 -16.73
N GLY A 172 -11.84 -15.17 -17.85
CA GLY A 172 -12.71 -14.03 -18.13
C GLY A 172 -11.97 -12.71 -18.28
N ASP A 173 -12.66 -11.61 -17.95
CA ASP A 173 -12.09 -10.28 -18.09
C ASP A 173 -11.23 -9.89 -16.87
N CYS A 174 -11.61 -10.32 -15.65
CA CYS A 174 -10.94 -9.89 -14.44
C CYS A 174 -11.29 -10.80 -13.25
N ASP A 175 -10.31 -11.08 -12.40
CA ASP A 175 -10.49 -11.73 -11.10
C ASP A 175 -10.32 -10.72 -9.96
N VAL A 176 -10.90 -11.03 -8.82
CA VAL A 176 -10.56 -10.39 -7.55
C VAL A 176 -9.22 -10.91 -7.08
N PHE A 177 -8.43 -10.06 -6.44
CA PHE A 177 -7.31 -10.51 -5.61
C PHE A 177 -7.56 -10.16 -4.14
N VAL A 178 -6.97 -10.96 -3.25
CA VAL A 178 -6.96 -10.69 -1.80
C VAL A 178 -5.53 -10.92 -1.32
N SER A 179 -4.91 -9.87 -0.81
CA SER A 179 -3.51 -9.88 -0.35
C SER A 179 -3.40 -9.39 1.08
N HIS A 180 -2.50 -9.99 1.86
CA HIS A 180 -2.22 -9.63 3.24
C HIS A 180 -0.76 -9.26 3.39
N PHE A 181 -0.50 -8.09 3.96
CA PHE A 181 0.83 -7.58 4.27
C PHE A 181 1.02 -7.45 5.77
N SER A 182 2.23 -7.71 6.26
CA SER A 182 2.61 -7.42 7.65
C SER A 182 2.74 -5.92 7.89
N SER A 183 2.89 -5.52 9.15
CA SER A 183 3.23 -4.15 9.55
C SER A 183 4.55 -3.64 8.96
N SER A 184 5.44 -4.54 8.56
CA SER A 184 6.70 -4.21 7.87
C SER A 184 6.58 -4.22 6.34
N GLY A 185 5.37 -4.37 5.78
CA GLY A 185 5.14 -4.41 4.34
C GLY A 185 5.53 -5.73 3.66
N THR A 186 5.84 -6.78 4.43
CA THR A 186 6.11 -8.10 3.86
C THR A 186 4.80 -8.76 3.42
N LEU A 187 4.73 -9.24 2.18
CA LEU A 187 3.59 -10.02 1.71
C LEU A 187 3.51 -11.33 2.50
N LEU A 188 2.40 -11.55 3.19
CA LEU A 188 2.14 -12.75 4.01
C LEU A 188 1.33 -13.79 3.25
N SER A 189 0.31 -13.34 2.52
CA SER A 189 -0.48 -14.16 1.61
C SER A 189 -1.04 -13.30 0.48
N SER A 190 -1.26 -13.93 -0.67
CA SER A 190 -1.90 -13.29 -1.82
C SER A 190 -2.52 -14.34 -2.71
N THR A 191 -3.76 -14.16 -3.11
CA THR A 191 -4.54 -15.13 -3.87
C THR A 191 -5.44 -14.44 -4.88
N TYR A 192 -5.68 -15.10 -6.01
CA TYR A 192 -6.86 -14.80 -6.82
C TYR A 192 -8.12 -15.29 -6.10
N LEU A 193 -9.24 -14.72 -6.47
CA LEU A 193 -10.57 -15.17 -6.09
C LEU A 193 -11.53 -14.89 -7.26
N GLY A 194 -11.68 -15.82 -8.16
CA GLY A 194 -12.49 -15.67 -9.35
C GLY A 194 -12.68 -16.97 -10.13
N GLY A 195 -13.58 -16.95 -11.09
CA GLY A 195 -13.86 -18.07 -11.98
C GLY A 195 -13.66 -17.69 -13.45
N SER A 196 -14.38 -18.37 -14.35
CA SER A 196 -14.22 -18.18 -15.80
C SER A 196 -14.94 -16.94 -16.36
N GLY A 197 -15.71 -16.24 -15.55
CA GLY A 197 -16.43 -15.01 -15.90
C GLY A 197 -15.69 -13.76 -15.45
N LYS A 198 -16.44 -12.69 -15.24
CA LYS A 198 -15.94 -11.42 -14.73
C LYS A 198 -16.21 -11.33 -13.23
N ASP A 199 -15.16 -11.20 -12.44
CA ASP A 199 -15.22 -11.16 -10.99
C ASP A 199 -14.79 -9.78 -10.49
N LEU A 200 -15.75 -8.85 -10.52
CA LEU A 200 -15.56 -7.45 -10.15
C LEU A 200 -16.70 -6.97 -9.25
N GLY A 201 -16.43 -6.00 -8.42
CA GLY A 201 -17.49 -5.23 -7.80
C GLY A 201 -18.32 -4.47 -8.83
N SER A 202 -19.59 -4.88 -8.98
CA SER A 202 -20.70 -4.31 -9.75
C SER A 202 -20.44 -3.90 -11.21
N SER A 203 -21.15 -4.56 -12.12
CA SER A 203 -21.25 -4.26 -13.56
C SER A 203 -22.14 -3.04 -13.90
N PHE A 204 -22.72 -2.37 -12.93
CA PHE A 204 -23.64 -1.26 -13.14
C PHE A 204 -22.99 0.09 -12.78
N GLY A 205 -22.63 0.85 -13.81
CA GLY A 205 -22.30 2.29 -13.65
C GLY A 205 -20.83 2.64 -13.42
N GLY A 206 -19.88 1.76 -13.73
CA GLY A 206 -18.46 2.18 -13.83
C GLY A 206 -17.70 2.35 -12.52
N LEU A 207 -18.26 1.93 -11.39
CA LEU A 207 -17.55 1.93 -10.10
C LEU A 207 -17.21 0.48 -9.71
N HIS A 208 -15.94 0.12 -9.87
CA HIS A 208 -15.39 -1.16 -9.40
C HIS A 208 -15.26 -1.12 -7.87
N ARG A 209 -16.17 -1.76 -7.15
CA ARG A 209 -16.16 -1.74 -5.67
C ARG A 209 -16.11 -3.15 -5.12
N HIS A 210 -14.97 -3.52 -4.57
CA HIS A 210 -14.87 -4.54 -3.55
C HIS A 210 -14.89 -3.86 -2.19
N SER A 211 -15.38 -4.55 -1.18
CA SER A 211 -15.32 -4.07 0.19
C SER A 211 -14.58 -5.09 1.05
N LEU A 212 -13.79 -4.60 1.96
CA LEU A 212 -13.10 -5.37 2.98
C LEU A 212 -13.53 -4.92 4.37
N VAL A 213 -13.62 -5.86 5.29
CA VAL A 213 -13.76 -5.56 6.72
C VAL A 213 -13.02 -6.62 7.52
N GLY A 214 -12.22 -6.21 8.49
CA GLY A 214 -11.56 -7.12 9.43
C GLY A 214 -12.59 -7.92 10.26
N ASP A 215 -12.27 -9.18 10.56
CA ASP A 215 -13.12 -10.06 11.36
C ASP A 215 -12.90 -9.94 12.87
N GLY A 216 -11.99 -9.06 13.30
CA GLY A 216 -11.57 -8.88 14.69
C GLY A 216 -10.58 -9.92 15.22
N SER A 217 -10.16 -10.87 14.38
CA SER A 217 -9.23 -11.96 14.71
C SER A 217 -8.01 -12.00 13.77
N GLY A 218 -7.77 -10.90 13.06
CA GLY A 218 -6.70 -10.78 12.07
C GLY A 218 -7.06 -11.29 10.68
N GLY A 219 -8.22 -11.90 10.50
CA GLY A 219 -8.77 -12.30 9.22
C GLY A 219 -9.65 -11.22 8.59
N VAL A 220 -10.25 -11.52 7.43
CA VAL A 220 -10.97 -10.52 6.64
C VAL A 220 -12.18 -11.10 5.92
N TRP A 221 -13.27 -10.32 5.90
CA TRP A 221 -14.43 -10.54 5.03
C TRP A 221 -14.29 -9.69 3.77
N VAL A 222 -14.57 -10.31 2.63
CA VAL A 222 -14.51 -9.70 1.29
C VAL A 222 -15.86 -9.87 0.62
N THR A 223 -16.35 -8.83 -0.05
CA THR A 223 -17.54 -8.91 -0.89
C THR A 223 -17.33 -8.18 -2.22
N GLY A 224 -18.03 -8.63 -3.24
CA GLY A 224 -18.01 -8.06 -4.58
C GLY A 224 -19.09 -8.69 -5.43
N GLY A 225 -18.99 -8.54 -6.75
CA GLY A 225 -19.88 -9.16 -7.73
C GLY A 225 -19.14 -10.18 -8.58
N THR A 226 -19.84 -11.21 -9.03
CA THR A 226 -19.32 -12.25 -9.93
C THR A 226 -20.33 -12.54 -11.04
N THR A 227 -19.82 -12.82 -12.25
CA THR A 227 -20.59 -13.43 -13.34
C THR A 227 -20.14 -14.87 -13.63
N SER A 228 -19.28 -15.40 -12.75
CA SER A 228 -18.71 -16.73 -12.88
C SER A 228 -19.62 -17.80 -12.29
N SER A 229 -20.11 -18.73 -13.09
CA SER A 229 -20.85 -19.89 -12.60
C SER A 229 -19.98 -20.93 -11.87
N ASP A 230 -18.68 -20.78 -11.97
CA ASP A 230 -17.62 -21.58 -11.36
C ASP A 230 -16.79 -20.78 -10.34
N PHE A 231 -17.34 -19.66 -9.81
CA PHE A 231 -16.70 -18.89 -8.74
C PHE A 231 -16.35 -19.79 -7.55
N PRO A 232 -15.17 -19.65 -6.94
CA PRO A 232 -14.74 -20.52 -5.84
C PRO A 232 -15.67 -20.40 -4.62
N VAL A 233 -16.41 -21.45 -4.31
CA VAL A 233 -17.28 -21.54 -3.14
C VAL A 233 -16.76 -22.56 -2.13
N ARG A 234 -16.91 -22.22 -0.84
CA ARG A 234 -16.51 -23.09 0.27
C ARG A 234 -17.45 -22.89 1.46
N ASN A 235 -17.96 -23.98 2.02
CA ASN A 235 -18.94 -23.92 3.11
C ASN A 235 -20.08 -22.93 2.82
N ALA A 236 -20.55 -22.94 1.56
CA ALA A 236 -21.42 -21.92 1.01
C ALA A 236 -22.85 -22.04 1.54
N TYR A 237 -23.48 -20.89 1.81
CA TYR A 237 -24.93 -20.79 1.99
C TYR A 237 -25.66 -21.03 0.66
N GLN A 238 -25.19 -20.37 -0.41
CA GLN A 238 -25.64 -20.58 -1.79
C GLN A 238 -24.45 -21.10 -2.59
N SER A 239 -24.49 -22.37 -2.99
CA SER A 239 -23.39 -23.04 -3.70
C SER A 239 -23.49 -22.94 -5.22
N SER A 240 -24.61 -22.42 -5.73
CA SER A 240 -24.87 -22.33 -7.17
C SER A 240 -25.09 -20.89 -7.57
N PHE A 241 -24.54 -20.53 -8.74
CA PHE A 241 -24.75 -19.24 -9.38
C PHE A 241 -26.24 -19.07 -9.74
N GLY A 242 -26.81 -17.90 -9.42
CA GLY A 242 -28.23 -17.61 -9.67
C GLY A 242 -28.52 -17.19 -11.11
N GLY A 243 -27.56 -16.57 -11.77
CA GLY A 243 -27.71 -16.06 -13.13
C GLY A 243 -27.43 -14.56 -13.23
N GLY A 244 -27.18 -14.05 -14.45
CA GLY A 244 -26.81 -12.65 -14.64
C GLY A 244 -25.52 -12.26 -13.93
N ALA A 245 -25.63 -11.65 -12.75
CA ALA A 245 -24.52 -11.36 -11.86
C ALA A 245 -24.96 -11.56 -10.40
N ASP A 246 -24.20 -12.29 -9.64
CA ASP A 246 -24.42 -12.49 -8.20
C ASP A 246 -23.43 -11.67 -7.37
N ALA A 247 -23.84 -11.24 -6.19
CA ALA A 247 -22.87 -10.87 -5.18
C ALA A 247 -22.18 -12.13 -4.62
N PHE A 248 -21.00 -11.97 -4.07
CA PHE A 248 -20.33 -13.00 -3.27
C PHE A 248 -19.91 -12.42 -1.91
N VAL A 249 -19.78 -13.32 -0.93
CA VAL A 249 -19.13 -13.03 0.34
C VAL A 249 -18.11 -14.12 0.62
N ALA A 250 -16.87 -13.74 0.90
CA ALA A 250 -15.78 -14.63 1.24
C ALA A 250 -15.15 -14.26 2.56
N HIS A 251 -14.68 -15.23 3.34
CA HIS A 251 -14.01 -15.05 4.62
C HIS A 251 -12.65 -15.73 4.59
N PHE A 252 -11.61 -14.98 4.87
CA PHE A 252 -10.24 -15.48 4.99
C PHE A 252 -9.76 -15.38 6.44
N SER A 253 -9.01 -16.39 6.89
CA SER A 253 -8.33 -16.35 8.18
C SER A 253 -7.13 -15.40 8.16
N SER A 254 -6.58 -15.08 9.33
CA SER A 254 -5.33 -14.30 9.47
C SER A 254 -4.13 -14.89 8.72
N SER A 255 -4.14 -16.17 8.39
CA SER A 255 -3.12 -16.85 7.59
C SER A 255 -3.42 -16.94 6.09
N GLY A 256 -4.48 -16.27 5.60
CA GLY A 256 -4.85 -16.28 4.18
C GLY A 256 -5.64 -17.51 3.72
N ILE A 257 -6.11 -18.37 4.64
CA ILE A 257 -6.90 -19.55 4.29
C ILE A 257 -8.36 -19.13 4.06
N LEU A 258 -8.93 -19.47 2.91
CA LEU A 258 -10.36 -19.29 2.65
C LEU A 258 -11.17 -20.20 3.60
N LEU A 259 -11.93 -19.61 4.51
CA LEU A 259 -12.78 -20.31 5.50
C LEU A 259 -14.15 -20.60 4.94
N SER A 260 -14.76 -19.62 4.28
CA SER A 260 -16.06 -19.73 3.61
C SER A 260 -16.14 -18.79 2.41
N SER A 261 -16.93 -19.18 1.43
CA SER A 261 -17.27 -18.35 0.27
C SER A 261 -18.62 -18.80 -0.27
N THR A 262 -19.48 -17.84 -0.61
CA THR A 262 -20.86 -18.11 -1.04
C THR A 262 -21.29 -17.10 -2.11
N TYR A 263 -22.15 -17.53 -3.00
CA TYR A 263 -22.96 -16.61 -3.81
C TYR A 263 -24.07 -15.98 -2.95
N LEU A 264 -24.53 -14.83 -3.35
CA LEU A 264 -25.77 -14.18 -2.90
C LEU A 264 -26.43 -13.53 -4.13
N GLY A 265 -27.35 -14.24 -4.75
CA GLY A 265 -28.03 -13.77 -5.95
C GLY A 265 -29.23 -14.63 -6.32
N GLY A 266 -29.91 -14.28 -7.37
CA GLY A 266 -31.12 -14.93 -7.87
C GLY A 266 -31.16 -14.98 -9.38
N ASP A 267 -32.30 -15.48 -9.94
CA ASP A 267 -32.44 -15.88 -11.34
C ASP A 267 -32.49 -14.73 -12.34
N ASP A 268 -32.63 -13.48 -11.88
CA ASP A 268 -32.76 -12.33 -12.77
C ASP A 268 -31.94 -11.14 -12.34
N GLY A 269 -31.34 -10.52 -13.35
CA GLY A 269 -30.83 -9.19 -13.24
C GLY A 269 -31.95 -8.13 -13.21
#